data_e490bd74519bb89f1ee7ea88dd2a14db
#
_entry.id   e490bd74519bb89f1ee7ea88dd2a14db
#
_cell.length_a   1.000
_cell.length_b   1.000
_cell.length_c   1.000
_cell.angle_alpha   90.00
_cell.angle_beta   90.00
_cell.angle_gamma   90.00
#
_symmetry.space_group_name_H-M   'P 1'
#
loop_
_entity.id
_entity.type
_entity.pdbx_description
1 polymer ?
#
loop_
_entity_poly.entity_id
_entity_poly.type
_entity_poly.pdbx_seq_one_letter_code
_entity_poly.pdbx_strand_id
1 'polypeptide(L)'
;MAVNPEFTVLLDVYGNILTQKERSMLDYYYNDDLSLREISDNENAERRERRDSGEQPIRENDTITRQGVRDTIKRAEAKLLAMEEKLGLVRKNREMLELVAEIRKNAEKADVRANQSRAPKEIITAASDIDTLAEKLEEYLQQ
;
A
#
# COMPACT_ATOMS: atom_id res chain seq x y z
N MET A 1 9.75 0.23 17.63
CA MET A 1 8.64 1.11 17.28
C MET A 1 7.49 0.28 16.72
N ALA A 2 6.28 0.66 16.99
CA ALA A 2 5.14 -0.11 16.48
C ALA A 2 4.94 0.21 14.99
N VAL A 3 5.36 -0.69 14.13
CA VAL A 3 4.96 -0.67 12.73
C VAL A 3 3.48 -0.97 12.69
N ASN A 4 2.66 -0.01 12.29
CA ASN A 4 1.25 -0.25 12.03
C ASN A 4 1.11 -0.65 10.55
N PRO A 5 0.87 -1.93 10.25
CA PRO A 5 0.78 -2.41 8.86
C PRO A 5 -0.37 -1.76 8.08
N GLU A 6 -1.34 -1.19 8.77
CA GLU A 6 -2.44 -0.45 8.15
C GLU A 6 -1.93 0.79 7.39
N PHE A 7 -1.01 1.56 7.98
CA PHE A 7 -0.47 2.75 7.31
C PHE A 7 0.42 2.41 6.11
N THR A 8 1.11 1.28 6.13
CA THR A 8 1.86 0.80 4.96
C THR A 8 0.93 0.58 3.77
N VAL A 9 -0.19 -0.09 3.98
CA VAL A 9 -1.21 -0.32 2.93
C VAL A 9 -1.85 0.99 2.47
N LEU A 10 -2.22 1.86 3.40
CA LEU A 10 -2.79 3.18 3.08
C LEU A 10 -1.81 4.04 2.26
N LEU A 11 -0.53 3.99 2.58
CA LEU A 11 0.51 4.70 1.85
C LEU A 11 0.65 4.17 0.42
N ASP A 12 0.59 2.86 0.22
CA ASP A 12 0.63 2.25 -1.11
C ASP A 12 -0.55 2.69 -1.99
N VAL A 13 -1.76 2.72 -1.42
CA VAL A 13 -2.98 3.06 -2.16
C VAL A 13 -3.15 4.56 -2.36
N TYR A 14 -2.91 5.36 -1.33
CA TYR A 14 -3.20 6.80 -1.31
C TYR A 14 -1.96 7.71 -1.30
N GLY A 15 -0.77 7.16 -1.33
CA GLY A 15 0.48 7.94 -1.20
C GLY A 15 0.62 9.08 -2.22
N ASN A 16 -0.03 8.96 -3.37
CA ASN A 16 0.01 9.97 -4.43
C ASN A 16 -0.71 11.29 -4.08
N ILE A 17 -1.57 11.31 -3.06
CA ILE A 17 -2.20 12.53 -2.56
C ILE A 17 -1.31 13.32 -1.61
N LEU A 18 -0.24 12.70 -1.12
CA LEU A 18 0.71 13.32 -0.22
C LEU A 18 1.72 14.15 -0.99
N THR A 19 2.26 15.20 -0.34
CA THR A 19 3.45 15.86 -0.86
C THR A 19 4.63 14.88 -0.83
N GLN A 20 5.63 15.12 -1.67
CA GLN A 20 6.83 14.28 -1.69
C GLN A 20 7.49 14.17 -0.30
N LYS A 21 7.55 15.29 0.43
CA LYS A 21 8.07 15.33 1.79
C LYS A 21 7.27 14.47 2.77
N GLU A 22 5.95 14.60 2.75
CA GLU A 22 5.06 13.78 3.59
C GLU A 22 5.21 12.30 3.28
N ARG A 23 5.25 11.95 2.00
CA ARG A 23 5.43 10.58 1.55
C ARG A 23 6.77 10.00 1.98
N SER A 24 7.87 10.71 1.74
CA SER A 24 9.20 10.26 2.14
C SER A 24 9.31 10.03 3.65
N MET A 25 8.73 10.92 4.47
CA MET A 25 8.75 10.76 5.92
C MET A 25 7.94 9.54 6.40
N LEU A 26 6.81 9.25 5.76
CA LEU A 26 6.03 8.03 6.06
C LEU A 26 6.76 6.77 5.60
N ASP A 27 7.41 6.80 4.43
CA ASP A 27 8.22 5.68 3.94
C ASP A 27 9.36 5.37 4.91
N TYR A 28 10.12 6.36 5.33
CA TYR A 28 11.18 6.21 6.33
C TYR A 28 10.66 5.65 7.66
N TYR A 29 9.50 6.11 8.10
CA TYR A 29 8.94 5.71 9.39
C TYR A 29 8.32 4.31 9.37
N TYR A 30 7.53 3.96 8.33
CA TYR A 30 6.79 2.72 8.26
C TYR A 30 7.48 1.61 7.48
N ASN A 31 8.17 1.93 6.40
CA ASN A 31 8.81 0.93 5.55
C ASN A 31 10.28 0.70 5.93
N ASP A 32 11.01 1.76 6.29
CA ASP A 32 12.42 1.67 6.66
C ASP A 32 12.66 1.59 8.17
N ASP A 33 11.59 1.67 8.97
CA ASP A 33 11.62 1.60 10.45
C ASP A 33 12.59 2.59 11.13
N LEU A 34 12.74 3.77 10.54
CA LEU A 34 13.60 4.81 11.08
C LEU A 34 12.94 5.54 12.26
N SER A 35 13.76 5.91 13.25
CA SER A 35 13.33 6.78 14.33
C SER A 35 13.09 8.21 13.85
N LEU A 36 12.30 8.98 14.59
CA LEU A 36 12.04 10.38 14.28
C LEU A 36 13.33 11.23 14.20
N ARG A 37 14.36 10.84 14.98
CA ARG A 37 15.67 11.48 14.96
C ARG A 37 16.41 11.18 13.66
N GLU A 38 16.47 9.91 13.28
CA GLU A 38 17.11 9.48 12.02
C GLU A 38 16.43 10.13 10.82
N ILE A 39 15.09 10.22 10.81
CA ILE A 39 14.34 10.91 9.76
C ILE A 39 14.69 12.39 9.71
N SER A 40 14.77 13.07 10.88
CA SER A 40 15.15 14.49 10.90
C SER A 40 16.59 14.70 10.43
N ASP A 41 17.51 13.81 10.78
CA ASP A 41 18.92 13.88 10.36
C ASP A 41 19.04 13.66 8.85
N ASN A 42 18.34 12.68 8.28
CA ASN A 42 18.30 12.41 6.84
C ASN A 42 17.71 13.59 6.06
N GLU A 43 16.57 14.10 6.49
CA GLU A 43 15.90 15.24 5.84
C GLU A 43 16.77 16.50 5.87
N ASN A 44 17.47 16.75 6.96
CA ASN A 44 18.41 17.88 7.08
C ASN A 44 19.64 17.70 6.18
N ALA A 45 20.16 16.47 6.03
CA ALA A 45 21.24 16.16 5.11
C ALA A 45 20.84 16.42 3.65
N GLU A 46 19.68 15.94 3.23
CA GLU A 46 19.13 16.19 1.87
C GLU A 46 18.94 17.67 1.59
N ARG A 47 18.48 18.44 2.59
CA ARG A 47 18.31 19.90 2.47
C ARG A 47 19.64 20.63 2.29
N ARG A 48 20.69 20.18 2.97
CA ARG A 48 22.04 20.73 2.79
C ARG A 48 22.56 20.45 1.39
N GLU A 49 22.40 19.23 0.89
CA GLU A 49 22.80 18.84 -0.46
C GLU A 49 22.10 19.69 -1.53
N ARG A 50 20.77 19.86 -1.44
CA ARG A 50 19.99 20.70 -2.36
C ARG A 50 20.40 22.16 -2.31
N ARG A 51 20.82 22.68 -1.14
CA ARG A 51 21.33 24.04 -0.97
C ARG A 51 22.67 24.19 -1.64
N ASP A 52 23.57 23.23 -1.41
CA ASP A 52 24.93 23.26 -1.94
C ASP A 52 24.94 23.09 -3.47
N SER A 53 23.95 22.38 -4.04
CA SER A 53 23.75 22.24 -5.49
C SER A 53 23.09 23.47 -6.15
N GLY A 54 22.65 24.46 -5.37
CA GLY A 54 22.02 25.69 -5.88
C GLY A 54 20.56 25.53 -6.34
N GLU A 55 19.95 24.39 -6.07
CA GLU A 55 18.56 24.10 -6.47
C GLU A 55 17.51 24.87 -5.64
N GLN A 56 17.89 25.39 -4.47
CA GLN A 56 16.98 26.15 -3.60
C GLN A 56 17.63 27.39 -3.02
N PRO A 57 16.86 28.50 -2.82
CA PRO A 57 17.38 29.67 -2.15
C PRO A 57 17.73 29.40 -0.68
N ILE A 58 18.84 29.95 -0.24
CA ILE A 58 19.33 29.83 1.14
C ILE A 58 18.36 30.50 2.09
N ARG A 59 17.64 29.70 2.89
CA ARG A 59 16.86 30.20 4.03
C ARG A 59 17.63 29.88 5.31
N GLU A 60 17.84 30.89 6.16
CA GLU A 60 18.72 30.80 7.34
C GLU A 60 18.29 29.75 8.39
N ASN A 61 17.08 29.22 8.37
CA ASN A 61 16.54 28.25 9.32
C ASN A 61 15.83 27.06 8.65
N ASP A 62 16.40 26.52 7.58
CA ASP A 62 15.77 25.39 6.84
C ASP A 62 16.17 24.03 7.43
N THR A 63 16.04 23.88 8.73
CA THR A 63 16.21 22.62 9.43
C THR A 63 14.88 22.12 9.95
N ILE A 64 14.67 20.82 9.90
CA ILE A 64 13.51 20.17 10.52
C ILE A 64 13.93 19.55 11.86
N THR A 65 13.10 19.74 12.87
CA THR A 65 13.30 19.12 14.17
C THR A 65 12.58 17.77 14.24
N ARG A 66 12.95 16.94 15.21
CA ARG A 66 12.25 15.70 15.54
C ARG A 66 10.75 15.93 15.76
N GLN A 67 10.37 17.01 16.44
CA GLN A 67 8.96 17.37 16.62
C GLN A 67 8.30 17.76 15.29
N GLY A 68 8.99 18.49 14.42
CA GLY A 68 8.51 18.85 13.08
C GLY A 68 8.29 17.61 12.19
N VAL A 69 9.16 16.59 12.28
CA VAL A 69 8.96 15.30 11.62
C VAL A 69 7.70 14.61 12.14
N ARG A 70 7.55 14.53 13.45
CA ARG A 70 6.36 13.94 14.09
C ARG A 70 5.07 14.61 13.65
N ASP A 71 5.04 15.93 13.62
CA ASP A 71 3.86 16.70 13.22
C ASP A 71 3.54 16.50 11.74
N THR A 72 4.56 16.38 10.88
CA THR A 72 4.39 16.08 9.46
C THR A 72 3.83 14.68 9.25
N ILE A 73 4.37 13.68 9.94
CA ILE A 73 3.87 12.30 9.90
C ILE A 73 2.40 12.23 10.33
N LYS A 74 2.05 12.85 11.47
CA LYS A 74 0.67 12.87 11.96
C LYS A 74 -0.31 13.52 10.97
N ARG A 75 0.08 14.60 10.33
CA ARG A 75 -0.76 15.24 9.31
C ARG A 75 -0.93 14.37 8.07
N ALA A 76 0.12 13.71 7.64
CA ALA A 76 0.07 12.78 6.52
C ALA A 76 -0.80 11.56 6.84
N GLU A 77 -0.65 10.96 8.02
CA GLU A 77 -1.52 9.89 8.52
C GLU A 77 -3.00 10.29 8.50
N ALA A 78 -3.30 11.50 8.99
CA ALA A 78 -4.67 12.02 9.00
C ALA A 78 -5.25 12.18 7.58
N LYS A 79 -4.44 12.58 6.61
CA LYS A 79 -4.84 12.64 5.20
C LYS A 79 -5.17 11.26 4.64
N LEU A 80 -4.33 10.27 4.89
CA LEU A 80 -4.54 8.90 4.45
C LEU A 80 -5.82 8.30 5.05
N LEU A 81 -6.03 8.47 6.34
CA LEU A 81 -7.24 8.01 7.02
C LEU A 81 -8.50 8.69 6.50
N ALA A 82 -8.45 9.99 6.25
CA ALA A 82 -9.57 10.73 5.67
C ALA A 82 -9.92 10.24 4.27
N MET A 83 -8.92 9.90 3.46
CA MET A 83 -9.16 9.32 2.13
C MET A 83 -9.78 7.94 2.21
N GLU A 84 -9.29 7.07 3.10
CA GLU A 84 -9.90 5.75 3.32
C GLU A 84 -11.34 5.86 3.83
N GLU A 85 -11.62 6.79 4.73
CA GLU A 85 -13.00 7.05 5.21
C GLU A 85 -13.95 7.45 4.07
N LYS A 86 -13.46 8.28 3.14
CA LYS A 86 -14.25 8.75 2.00
C LYS A 86 -14.41 7.71 0.89
N LEU A 87 -13.34 7.04 0.52
CA LEU A 87 -13.30 6.18 -0.67
C LEU A 87 -13.40 4.69 -0.33
N GLY A 88 -12.84 4.26 0.80
CA GLY A 88 -12.86 2.88 1.25
C GLY A 88 -12.19 1.90 0.29
N LEU A 89 -11.16 2.34 -0.48
CA LEU A 89 -10.52 1.50 -1.49
C LEU A 89 -9.77 0.32 -0.87
N VAL A 90 -9.09 0.52 0.26
CA VAL A 90 -8.38 -0.57 0.97
C VAL A 90 -9.37 -1.62 1.45
N ARG A 91 -10.46 -1.19 2.07
CA ARG A 91 -11.53 -2.10 2.53
C ARG A 91 -12.17 -2.85 1.37
N LYS A 92 -12.57 -2.14 0.31
CA LYS A 92 -13.18 -2.76 -0.88
C LYS A 92 -12.25 -3.75 -1.54
N ASN A 93 -10.96 -3.43 -1.66
CA ASN A 93 -9.97 -4.34 -2.22
C ASN A 93 -9.82 -5.61 -1.37
N ARG A 94 -9.79 -5.47 -0.05
CA ARG A 94 -9.76 -6.62 0.87
C ARG A 94 -10.99 -7.50 0.71
N GLU A 95 -12.19 -6.92 0.69
CA GLU A 95 -13.44 -7.63 0.49
C GLU A 95 -13.46 -8.37 -0.86
N MET A 96 -12.99 -7.73 -1.92
CA MET A 96 -12.88 -8.36 -3.24
C MET A 96 -11.90 -9.53 -3.24
N LEU A 97 -10.75 -9.40 -2.59
CA LEU A 97 -9.76 -10.50 -2.46
C LEU A 97 -10.35 -11.69 -1.69
N GLU A 98 -11.11 -11.45 -0.63
CA GLU A 98 -11.79 -12.52 0.11
C GLU A 98 -12.81 -13.26 -0.76
N LEU A 99 -13.63 -12.52 -1.54
CA LEU A 99 -14.58 -13.11 -2.47
C LEU A 99 -13.90 -13.92 -3.58
N VAL A 100 -12.82 -13.41 -4.14
CA VAL A 100 -12.03 -14.12 -5.17
C VAL A 100 -11.42 -15.40 -4.60
N ALA A 101 -10.89 -15.37 -3.38
CA ALA A 101 -10.36 -16.56 -2.71
C ALA A 101 -11.45 -17.63 -2.52
N GLU A 102 -12.66 -17.22 -2.18
CA GLU A 102 -13.80 -18.12 -2.04
C GLU A 102 -14.25 -18.70 -3.39
N ILE A 103 -14.28 -17.90 -4.45
CA ILE A 103 -14.56 -18.35 -5.82
C ILE A 103 -13.52 -19.38 -6.26
N ARG A 104 -12.23 -19.14 -6.05
CA ARG A 104 -11.16 -20.09 -6.36
C ARG A 104 -11.35 -21.42 -5.63
N LYS A 105 -11.62 -21.37 -4.34
CA LYS A 105 -11.85 -22.55 -3.52
C LYS A 105 -13.02 -23.40 -4.04
N ASN A 106 -14.11 -22.75 -4.43
CA ASN A 106 -15.28 -23.42 -4.98
C ASN A 106 -15.03 -23.97 -6.40
N ALA A 107 -14.33 -23.22 -7.23
CA ALA A 107 -13.93 -23.65 -8.57
C ALA A 107 -13.02 -24.88 -8.53
N GLU A 108 -12.04 -24.90 -7.62
CA GLU A 108 -11.15 -26.07 -7.42
C GLU A 108 -11.94 -27.32 -6.98
N LYS A 109 -12.88 -27.17 -6.04
CA LYS A 109 -13.76 -28.27 -5.63
C LYS A 109 -14.62 -28.79 -6.78
N ALA A 110 -15.16 -27.90 -7.60
CA ALA A 110 -15.97 -28.25 -8.75
C ALA A 110 -15.14 -28.99 -9.81
N ASP A 111 -13.92 -28.54 -10.07
CA ASP A 111 -13.00 -29.17 -11.02
C ASP A 111 -12.61 -30.59 -10.59
N VAL A 112 -12.23 -30.76 -9.33
CA VAL A 112 -11.92 -32.08 -8.76
C VAL A 112 -13.11 -33.03 -8.86
N ARG A 113 -14.30 -32.58 -8.49
CA ARG A 113 -15.54 -33.37 -8.57
C ARG A 113 -15.93 -33.72 -9.99
N ALA A 114 -15.82 -32.76 -10.91
CA ALA A 114 -16.12 -32.98 -12.32
C ALA A 114 -15.20 -34.05 -12.93
N ASN A 115 -13.91 -34.01 -12.63
CA ASN A 115 -12.95 -35.02 -13.08
C ASN A 115 -13.20 -36.39 -12.47
N GLN A 116 -13.55 -36.47 -11.18
CA GLN A 116 -13.85 -37.74 -10.50
C GLN A 116 -15.15 -38.39 -10.97
N SER A 117 -16.16 -37.63 -11.30
CA SER A 117 -17.48 -38.09 -11.73
C SER A 117 -17.60 -38.32 -13.24
N ARG A 118 -16.51 -38.15 -14.00
CA ARG A 118 -16.51 -38.20 -15.47
C ARG A 118 -17.58 -37.28 -16.10
N ALA A 119 -17.67 -36.05 -15.55
CA ALA A 119 -18.59 -35.03 -16.05
C ALA A 119 -18.33 -34.72 -17.54
N PRO A 120 -19.31 -34.18 -18.26
CA PRO A 120 -19.09 -33.67 -19.62
C PRO A 120 -17.92 -32.72 -19.71
N LYS A 121 -17.19 -32.80 -20.84
CA LYS A 121 -15.97 -31.98 -21.05
C LYS A 121 -16.22 -30.48 -20.89
N GLU A 122 -17.41 -29.99 -21.26
CA GLU A 122 -17.80 -28.60 -21.12
C GLU A 122 -17.84 -28.15 -19.65
N ILE A 123 -18.28 -29.03 -18.73
CA ILE A 123 -18.33 -28.73 -17.30
C ILE A 123 -16.91 -28.71 -16.70
N ILE A 124 -16.05 -29.64 -17.09
CA ILE A 124 -14.66 -29.69 -16.66
C ILE A 124 -13.92 -28.44 -17.13
N THR A 125 -14.08 -28.06 -18.39
CA THR A 125 -13.48 -26.86 -18.97
C THR A 125 -13.98 -25.59 -18.28
N ALA A 126 -15.29 -25.48 -18.03
CA ALA A 126 -15.86 -24.32 -17.34
C ALA A 126 -15.31 -24.16 -15.91
N ALA A 127 -15.19 -25.23 -15.14
CA ALA A 127 -14.64 -25.20 -13.80
C ALA A 127 -13.16 -24.75 -13.80
N SER A 128 -12.37 -25.27 -14.73
CA SER A 128 -10.97 -24.88 -14.92
C SER A 128 -10.82 -23.41 -15.36
N ASP A 129 -11.67 -22.95 -16.27
CA ASP A 129 -11.67 -21.55 -16.74
C ASP A 129 -12.04 -20.57 -15.62
N ILE A 130 -13.01 -20.90 -14.77
CA ILE A 130 -13.38 -20.10 -13.61
C ILE A 130 -12.19 -19.97 -12.64
N ASP A 131 -11.50 -21.04 -12.34
CA ASP A 131 -10.31 -21.01 -11.48
C ASP A 131 -9.20 -20.11 -12.08
N THR A 132 -8.91 -20.25 -13.36
CA THR A 132 -7.93 -19.44 -14.08
C THR A 132 -8.30 -17.96 -14.08
N LEU A 133 -9.58 -17.62 -14.31
CA LEU A 133 -10.05 -16.23 -14.29
C LEU A 133 -9.99 -15.64 -12.88
N ALA A 134 -10.34 -16.42 -11.86
CA ALA A 134 -10.23 -15.98 -10.47
C ALA A 134 -8.76 -15.74 -10.06
N GLU A 135 -7.85 -16.58 -10.49
CA GLU A 135 -6.40 -16.41 -10.27
C GLU A 135 -5.89 -15.11 -10.90
N LYS A 136 -6.25 -14.83 -12.14
CA LYS A 136 -5.90 -13.55 -12.81
C LYS A 136 -6.48 -12.34 -12.09
N LEU A 137 -7.70 -12.43 -11.61
CA LEU A 137 -8.33 -11.35 -10.85
C LEU A 137 -7.63 -11.12 -9.50
N GLU A 138 -7.25 -12.19 -8.81
CA GLU A 138 -6.47 -12.10 -7.57
C GLU A 138 -5.11 -11.42 -7.80
N GLU A 139 -4.37 -11.82 -8.84
CA GLU A 139 -3.11 -11.17 -9.23
C GLU A 139 -3.30 -9.69 -9.54
N TYR A 140 -4.36 -9.32 -10.24
CA TYR A 140 -4.68 -7.93 -10.56
C TYR A 140 -4.97 -7.09 -9.30
N LEU A 141 -5.69 -7.65 -8.33
CA LEU A 141 -6.04 -6.97 -7.09
C LEU A 141 -4.86 -6.83 -6.11
N GLN A 142 -3.81 -7.65 -6.27
CA GLN A 142 -2.59 -7.62 -5.44
C GLN A 142 -1.52 -6.66 -6.00
N GLN A 143 -1.67 -6.17 -7.21
CA GLN A 143 -0.80 -5.16 -7.80
C GLN A 143 -1.10 -3.77 -7.27
#